data_4dd42568d8c39a3643fec110a327877d
#
_entry.id   4dd42568d8c39a3643fec110a327877d
#
_cell.length_a   1.000
_cell.length_b   1.000
_cell.length_c   1.000
_cell.angle_alpha   90.00
_cell.angle_beta   90.00
_cell.angle_gamma   90.00
#
_symmetry.space_group_name_H-M   'P 1'
#
loop_
_entity.id
_entity.type
_entity.pdbx_description
1 polymer ?
#
loop_
_entity_poly.entity_id
_entity_poly.type
_entity_poly.pdbx_seq_one_letter_code
_entity_poly.pdbx_strand_id
1 'polypeptide(L)'
;AWKKDSKVDRNVNLAIQNGKPYGLYVYSYALNVEKAKEEAQKLVELANSYSIKPAFLCIDMEDADGYKGRNGMPSNETLKAICTAEGEIFENAGYYAIVYANSSWFKNQLAGLTRFDKWVAHWPVSAGKQKGNATSPDGENANNCGIWQFTSEGKLNGYSGNLDMNYAYKDFVLNKNGNTNPTPVPTEGPSDNSDTTTSIYRVKSGDCLSAIGSRLGVNWKDIASANGIKSPYIIYVGQSL
;
A
#
# COMPACT_ATOMS: atom_id res chain seq x y z
N ALA A 1 7.49 17.74 -13.82
CA ALA A 1 6.27 18.57 -13.75
C ALA A 1 5.05 17.64 -13.78
N TRP A 2 4.05 17.91 -12.95
CA TRP A 2 2.77 17.18 -12.93
C TRP A 2 2.15 17.08 -14.33
N LYS A 3 1.71 15.89 -14.69
CA LYS A 3 0.97 15.65 -15.93
C LYS A 3 -0.15 14.65 -15.65
N LYS A 4 -1.40 15.09 -15.84
CA LYS A 4 -2.55 14.20 -15.76
C LYS A 4 -2.55 13.23 -16.93
N ASP A 5 -2.69 11.93 -16.67
CA ASP A 5 -2.89 10.93 -17.72
C ASP A 5 -4.18 11.24 -18.49
N SER A 6 -4.11 11.15 -19.82
CA SER A 6 -5.24 11.49 -20.71
C SER A 6 -6.43 10.53 -20.61
N LYS A 7 -6.23 9.36 -20.01
CA LYS A 7 -7.27 8.33 -19.84
C LYS A 7 -7.87 8.27 -18.44
N VAL A 8 -7.30 8.99 -17.47
CA VAL A 8 -7.72 8.88 -16.07
C VAL A 8 -9.19 9.22 -15.89
N ASP A 9 -9.67 10.33 -16.46
CA ASP A 9 -11.07 10.74 -16.33
C ASP A 9 -12.03 9.69 -16.89
N ARG A 10 -11.72 9.17 -18.09
CA ARG A 10 -12.51 8.11 -18.71
C ARG A 10 -12.55 6.86 -17.83
N ASN A 11 -11.40 6.43 -17.33
CA ASN A 11 -11.30 5.20 -16.54
C ASN A 11 -12.02 5.33 -15.19
N VAL A 12 -11.86 6.47 -14.52
CA VAL A 12 -12.56 6.76 -13.26
C VAL A 12 -14.07 6.82 -13.47
N ASN A 13 -14.53 7.56 -14.49
CA ASN A 13 -15.97 7.66 -14.76
C ASN A 13 -16.59 6.30 -15.10
N LEU A 14 -15.90 5.45 -15.85
CA LEU A 14 -16.35 4.08 -16.12
C LEU A 14 -16.38 3.22 -14.85
N ALA A 15 -15.40 3.35 -13.96
CA ALA A 15 -15.44 2.66 -12.68
C ALA A 15 -16.65 3.10 -11.84
N ILE A 16 -16.89 4.41 -11.75
CA ILE A 16 -18.04 4.98 -11.03
C ILE A 16 -19.36 4.49 -11.62
N GLN A 17 -19.54 4.57 -12.93
CA GLN A 17 -20.74 4.13 -13.64
C GLN A 17 -21.05 2.65 -13.44
N ASN A 18 -20.02 1.83 -13.31
CA ASN A 18 -20.14 0.39 -13.09
C ASN A 18 -20.09 -0.01 -11.61
N GLY A 19 -20.17 0.93 -10.68
CA GLY A 19 -20.11 0.68 -9.24
C GLY A 19 -18.81 0.00 -8.77
N LYS A 20 -17.71 0.18 -9.50
CA LYS A 20 -16.42 -0.41 -9.17
C LYS A 20 -15.60 0.53 -8.29
N PRO A 21 -15.02 0.03 -7.18
CA PRO A 21 -14.06 0.82 -6.42
C PRO A 21 -12.81 1.08 -7.25
N TYR A 22 -12.13 2.19 -6.97
CA TYR A 22 -10.89 2.57 -7.62
C TYR A 22 -9.96 3.29 -6.65
N GLY A 23 -8.67 3.26 -6.92
CA GLY A 23 -7.66 4.12 -6.31
C GLY A 23 -7.04 5.04 -7.36
N LEU A 24 -6.35 6.08 -6.91
CA LEU A 24 -5.53 6.92 -7.77
C LEU A 24 -4.08 6.87 -7.31
N TYR A 25 -3.16 7.03 -8.24
CA TYR A 25 -1.74 7.13 -7.91
C TYR A 25 -1.06 8.29 -8.63
N VAL A 26 0.02 8.76 -8.05
CA VAL A 26 0.98 9.65 -8.67
C VAL A 26 2.32 8.92 -8.83
N TYR A 27 2.82 8.82 -10.07
CA TYR A 27 4.21 8.46 -10.30
C TYR A 27 5.05 9.65 -9.86
N SER A 28 5.74 9.51 -8.72
CA SER A 28 6.43 10.64 -8.13
C SER A 28 7.73 10.95 -8.89
N TYR A 29 7.80 12.12 -9.47
CA TYR A 29 9.01 12.72 -10.05
C TYR A 29 9.74 13.65 -9.08
N ALA A 30 9.28 13.73 -7.83
CA ALA A 30 9.87 14.58 -6.82
C ALA A 30 11.32 14.16 -6.51
N LEU A 31 12.21 15.14 -6.49
CA LEU A 31 13.61 14.98 -6.05
C LEU A 31 13.85 15.60 -4.66
N ASN A 32 12.84 16.26 -4.10
CA ASN A 32 12.83 16.86 -2.78
C ASN A 32 11.39 16.94 -2.24
N VAL A 33 11.26 17.28 -0.97
CA VAL A 33 9.98 17.33 -0.25
C VAL A 33 9.04 18.39 -0.79
N GLU A 34 9.55 19.54 -1.24
CA GLU A 34 8.70 20.62 -1.77
C GLU A 34 7.99 20.17 -3.05
N LYS A 35 8.72 19.51 -3.95
CA LYS A 35 8.12 18.95 -5.17
C LYS A 35 7.14 17.81 -4.88
N ALA A 36 7.43 17.00 -3.88
CA ALA A 36 6.51 15.97 -3.39
C ALA A 36 5.18 16.58 -2.95
N LYS A 37 5.22 17.65 -2.15
CA LYS A 37 4.02 18.35 -1.71
C LYS A 37 3.18 18.91 -2.87
N GLU A 38 3.84 19.47 -3.90
CA GLU A 38 3.16 19.95 -5.10
C GLU A 38 2.44 18.81 -5.85
N GLU A 39 3.09 17.64 -5.99
CA GLU A 39 2.52 16.46 -6.64
C GLU A 39 1.32 15.91 -5.85
N ALA A 40 1.47 15.78 -4.54
CA ALA A 40 0.41 15.31 -3.66
C ALA A 40 -0.83 16.20 -3.70
N GLN A 41 -0.62 17.53 -3.65
CA GLN A 41 -1.72 18.49 -3.75
C GLN A 41 -2.52 18.32 -5.03
N LYS A 42 -1.81 18.14 -6.16
CA LYS A 42 -2.45 17.94 -7.46
C LYS A 42 -3.26 16.63 -7.53
N LEU A 43 -2.76 15.57 -6.91
CA LEU A 43 -3.51 14.31 -6.84
C LEU A 43 -4.76 14.45 -5.97
N VAL A 44 -4.68 15.17 -4.84
CA VAL A 44 -5.83 15.48 -3.98
C VAL A 44 -6.86 16.33 -4.71
N GLU A 45 -6.43 17.39 -5.42
CA GLU A 45 -7.32 18.20 -6.26
C GLU A 45 -8.07 17.34 -7.28
N LEU A 46 -7.35 16.45 -7.98
CA LEU A 46 -7.94 15.54 -8.94
C LEU A 46 -8.93 14.57 -8.27
N ALA A 47 -8.54 13.96 -7.15
CA ALA A 47 -9.41 13.04 -6.40
C ALA A 47 -10.69 13.74 -5.91
N ASN A 48 -10.57 15.01 -5.51
CA ASN A 48 -11.71 15.82 -5.07
C ASN A 48 -12.66 16.23 -6.21
N SER A 49 -12.21 16.20 -7.45
CA SER A 49 -13.03 16.53 -8.62
C SER A 49 -14.04 15.45 -9.01
N TYR A 50 -13.88 14.22 -8.53
CA TYR A 50 -14.78 13.11 -8.87
C TYR A 50 -15.95 12.99 -7.90
N SER A 51 -17.11 12.58 -8.41
CA SER A 51 -18.35 12.43 -7.64
C SER A 51 -18.28 11.32 -6.58
N ILE A 52 -17.51 10.28 -6.84
CA ILE A 52 -17.21 9.20 -5.89
C ILE A 52 -15.71 9.26 -5.55
N LYS A 53 -15.41 9.35 -4.28
CA LYS A 53 -14.00 9.41 -3.82
C LYS A 53 -13.27 8.10 -4.08
N PRO A 54 -11.97 8.12 -4.47
CA PRO A 54 -11.16 6.92 -4.56
C PRO A 54 -11.02 6.23 -3.19
N ALA A 55 -10.82 4.93 -3.20
CA ALA A 55 -10.63 4.13 -1.99
C ALA A 55 -9.32 4.46 -1.27
N PHE A 56 -8.29 4.86 -2.03
CA PHE A 56 -6.99 5.28 -1.55
C PHE A 56 -6.29 6.20 -2.55
N LEU A 57 -5.28 6.91 -2.07
CA LEU A 57 -4.28 7.58 -2.91
C LEU A 57 -2.93 6.88 -2.73
N CYS A 58 -2.22 6.67 -3.82
CA CYS A 58 -0.97 5.93 -3.82
C CYS A 58 0.19 6.81 -4.32
N ILE A 59 1.30 6.72 -3.61
CA ILE A 59 2.59 7.25 -4.04
C ILE A 59 3.31 6.14 -4.78
N ASP A 60 3.49 6.28 -6.08
CA ASP A 60 4.27 5.38 -6.90
C ASP A 60 5.73 5.82 -6.89
N MET A 61 6.51 5.18 -6.00
CA MET A 61 7.90 5.55 -5.72
C MET A 61 8.86 4.55 -6.38
N GLU A 62 9.26 4.89 -7.57
CA GLU A 62 10.20 4.09 -8.36
C GLU A 62 11.06 4.97 -9.29
N ASP A 63 11.91 4.37 -10.09
CA ASP A 63 12.70 5.03 -11.14
C ASP A 63 12.74 4.18 -12.41
N ALA A 64 11.58 3.60 -12.81
CA ALA A 64 11.48 2.71 -13.96
C ALA A 64 11.88 3.39 -15.27
N ASP A 65 11.64 4.70 -15.39
CA ASP A 65 12.05 5.51 -16.53
C ASP A 65 13.46 6.14 -16.38
N GLY A 66 14.15 5.91 -15.25
CA GLY A 66 15.47 6.44 -14.95
C GLY A 66 15.53 7.95 -14.74
N TYR A 67 14.39 8.61 -14.49
CA TYR A 67 14.36 10.06 -14.31
C TYR A 67 15.15 10.52 -13.08
N LYS A 68 14.92 9.88 -11.93
CA LYS A 68 15.62 10.21 -10.67
C LYS A 68 17.11 9.98 -10.81
N GLY A 69 17.50 8.85 -11.42
CA GLY A 69 18.91 8.53 -11.68
C GLY A 69 19.61 9.58 -12.54
N ARG A 70 18.96 10.04 -13.64
CA ARG A 70 19.52 11.07 -14.54
C ARG A 70 19.56 12.47 -13.94
N ASN A 71 18.75 12.75 -12.91
CA ASN A 71 18.65 14.07 -12.29
C ASN A 71 19.26 14.12 -10.86
N GLY A 72 20.13 13.18 -10.52
CA GLY A 72 20.73 13.07 -9.20
C GLY A 72 19.81 12.33 -8.23
N MET A 73 19.87 11.00 -8.25
CA MET A 73 19.10 10.14 -7.37
C MET A 73 19.09 10.69 -5.92
N PRO A 74 17.92 11.00 -5.35
CA PRO A 74 17.85 11.44 -3.96
C PRO A 74 18.36 10.35 -3.00
N SER A 75 18.85 10.77 -1.83
CA SER A 75 19.24 9.82 -0.79
C SER A 75 18.04 9.00 -0.31
N ASN A 76 18.29 7.85 0.30
CA ASN A 76 17.22 7.01 0.84
C ASN A 76 16.38 7.76 1.89
N GLU A 77 17.00 8.62 2.69
CA GLU A 77 16.33 9.50 3.65
C GLU A 77 15.40 10.48 2.95
N THR A 78 15.87 11.09 1.85
CA THR A 78 15.07 12.01 1.05
C THR A 78 13.89 11.29 0.38
N LEU A 79 14.10 10.09 -0.19
CA LEU A 79 13.02 9.30 -0.79
C LEU A 79 11.94 8.94 0.25
N LYS A 80 12.34 8.55 1.46
CA LYS A 80 11.39 8.29 2.56
C LYS A 80 10.67 9.55 3.01
N ALA A 81 11.37 10.69 3.08
CA ALA A 81 10.77 11.98 3.43
C ALA A 81 9.77 12.45 2.36
N ILE A 82 10.05 12.21 1.08
CA ILE A 82 9.09 12.46 -0.04
C ILE A 82 7.83 11.63 0.19
N CYS A 83 7.93 10.31 0.36
CA CYS A 83 6.77 9.46 0.62
C CYS A 83 5.99 9.92 1.85
N THR A 84 6.69 10.31 2.91
CA THR A 84 6.04 10.78 4.15
C THR A 84 5.25 12.07 3.90
N ALA A 85 5.85 13.05 3.22
CA ALA A 85 5.21 14.33 2.95
C ALA A 85 3.99 14.20 2.02
N GLU A 86 4.07 13.35 0.99
CA GLU A 86 2.93 13.08 0.11
C GLU A 86 1.81 12.36 0.86
N GLY A 87 2.14 11.33 1.62
CA GLY A 87 1.18 10.56 2.38
C GLY A 87 0.47 11.39 3.44
N GLU A 88 1.17 12.29 4.13
CA GLU A 88 0.57 13.23 5.09
C GLU A 88 -0.45 14.18 4.43
N ILE A 89 -0.18 14.64 3.23
CA ILE A 89 -1.13 15.47 2.48
C ILE A 89 -2.38 14.66 2.11
N PHE A 90 -2.22 13.40 1.70
CA PHE A 90 -3.34 12.52 1.41
C PHE A 90 -4.19 12.28 2.65
N GLU A 91 -3.57 11.95 3.78
CA GLU A 91 -4.24 11.71 5.05
C GLU A 91 -4.96 12.95 5.57
N ASN A 92 -4.30 14.13 5.52
CA ASN A 92 -4.90 15.40 5.90
C ASN A 92 -6.11 15.79 5.04
N ALA A 93 -6.14 15.32 3.79
CA ALA A 93 -7.29 15.46 2.90
C ALA A 93 -8.37 14.39 3.11
N GLY A 94 -8.19 13.49 4.08
CA GLY A 94 -9.13 12.43 4.42
C GLY A 94 -9.05 11.18 3.55
N TYR A 95 -7.93 10.97 2.86
CA TYR A 95 -7.69 9.78 2.05
C TYR A 95 -6.79 8.76 2.76
N TYR A 96 -7.02 7.50 2.47
CA TYR A 96 -6.09 6.45 2.86
C TYR A 96 -4.86 6.51 1.96
N ALA A 97 -3.67 6.63 2.56
CA ALA A 97 -2.40 6.73 1.84
C ALA A 97 -1.70 5.36 1.78
N ILE A 98 -1.21 5.00 0.61
CA ILE A 98 -0.37 3.81 0.40
C ILE A 98 0.86 4.16 -0.43
N VAL A 99 1.91 3.35 -0.36
CA VAL A 99 3.12 3.51 -1.16
C VAL A 99 3.30 2.28 -2.04
N TYR A 100 3.44 2.51 -3.36
CA TYR A 100 3.84 1.50 -4.31
C TYR A 100 5.34 1.59 -4.58
N ALA A 101 5.97 0.46 -4.61
CA ALA A 101 7.34 0.25 -5.11
C ALA A 101 7.56 -1.25 -5.37
N ASN A 102 8.64 -1.58 -6.08
CA ASN A 102 9.04 -2.98 -6.15
C ASN A 102 9.70 -3.46 -4.85
N SER A 103 9.78 -4.77 -4.69
CA SER A 103 10.30 -5.41 -3.47
C SER A 103 11.74 -5.02 -3.15
N SER A 104 12.58 -4.75 -4.17
CA SER A 104 13.95 -4.29 -3.98
C SER A 104 14.00 -2.89 -3.37
N TRP A 105 13.15 -1.97 -3.84
CA TRP A 105 13.08 -0.61 -3.31
C TRP A 105 12.63 -0.61 -1.83
N PHE A 106 11.63 -1.42 -1.47
CA PHE A 106 11.24 -1.55 -0.06
C PHE A 106 12.32 -2.15 0.83
N LYS A 107 13.16 -3.02 0.29
CA LYS A 107 14.30 -3.59 1.04
C LYS A 107 15.49 -2.64 1.18
N ASN A 108 15.66 -1.71 0.24
CA ASN A 108 16.83 -0.85 0.14
C ASN A 108 16.47 0.65 0.30
N GLN A 109 15.95 1.28 -0.75
CA GLN A 109 15.71 2.73 -0.80
C GLN A 109 14.67 3.21 0.23
N LEU A 110 13.63 2.41 0.44
CA LEU A 110 12.54 2.70 1.36
C LEU A 110 12.59 1.86 2.64
N ALA A 111 13.76 1.28 2.93
CA ALA A 111 13.94 0.48 4.15
C ALA A 111 13.56 1.29 5.40
N GLY A 112 12.74 0.69 6.27
CA GLY A 112 12.24 1.34 7.48
C GLY A 112 11.01 2.26 7.28
N LEU A 113 10.53 2.46 6.05
CA LEU A 113 9.26 3.14 5.82
C LEU A 113 8.11 2.17 6.15
N THR A 114 7.56 2.30 7.37
CA THR A 114 6.52 1.39 7.90
C THR A 114 5.18 2.07 8.15
N ARG A 115 5.12 3.41 8.04
CA ARG A 115 3.92 4.18 8.35
C ARG A 115 2.74 3.87 7.44
N PHE A 116 3.00 3.68 6.14
CA PHE A 116 1.97 3.48 5.13
C PHE A 116 1.86 2.01 4.74
N ASP A 117 0.66 1.59 4.34
CA ASP A 117 0.51 0.31 3.67
C ASP A 117 1.33 0.28 2.38
N LYS A 118 1.82 -0.89 2.07
CA LYS A 118 2.65 -1.12 0.90
C LYS A 118 1.84 -1.78 -0.20
N TRP A 119 1.99 -1.28 -1.41
CA TRP A 119 1.64 -1.96 -2.63
C TRP A 119 2.94 -2.45 -3.28
N VAL A 120 3.21 -3.73 -3.16
CA VAL A 120 4.51 -4.29 -3.55
C VAL A 120 4.43 -4.92 -4.92
N ALA A 121 5.25 -4.45 -5.86
CA ALA A 121 5.52 -5.18 -7.09
C ALA A 121 6.60 -6.24 -6.83
N HIS A 122 6.22 -7.48 -6.96
CA HIS A 122 7.14 -8.62 -6.91
C HIS A 122 6.62 -9.72 -7.83
N TRP A 123 7.35 -9.95 -8.88
CA TRP A 123 6.99 -10.93 -9.87
C TRP A 123 7.80 -12.21 -9.63
N PRO A 124 7.17 -13.31 -9.18
CA PRO A 124 7.89 -14.51 -8.73
C PRO A 124 8.62 -15.25 -9.84
N VAL A 125 8.41 -14.86 -11.10
CA VAL A 125 9.16 -15.38 -12.26
C VAL A 125 9.76 -14.24 -13.06
N SER A 126 10.92 -14.51 -13.68
CA SER A 126 11.66 -13.51 -14.44
C SER A 126 10.83 -12.82 -15.53
N ALA A 127 11.17 -11.57 -15.84
CA ALA A 127 10.58 -10.77 -16.91
C ALA A 127 9.08 -10.51 -16.78
N GLY A 128 8.57 -10.39 -15.56
CA GLY A 128 7.16 -10.07 -15.32
C GLY A 128 6.19 -11.20 -15.67
N LYS A 129 6.68 -12.36 -16.10
CA LYS A 129 5.83 -13.48 -16.46
C LYS A 129 5.45 -14.29 -15.25
N GLN A 130 4.18 -14.58 -15.13
CA GLN A 130 3.67 -15.50 -14.14
C GLN A 130 3.38 -16.84 -14.78
N LYS A 131 3.88 -17.92 -14.16
CA LYS A 131 3.52 -19.28 -14.53
C LYS A 131 2.22 -19.68 -13.86
N GLY A 132 1.12 -19.52 -14.58
CA GLY A 132 -0.21 -19.89 -14.08
C GLY A 132 -0.82 -18.84 -13.15
N ASN A 133 -1.88 -19.22 -12.45
CA ASN A 133 -2.53 -18.35 -11.47
C ASN A 133 -1.71 -18.30 -10.19
N ALA A 134 -1.25 -17.13 -9.79
CA ALA A 134 -0.71 -16.97 -8.45
C ALA A 134 -1.87 -17.11 -7.45
N THR A 135 -1.87 -18.21 -6.75
CA THR A 135 -2.85 -18.50 -5.69
C THR A 135 -2.33 -18.10 -4.32
N SER A 136 -1.04 -17.78 -4.24
CA SER A 136 -0.38 -17.39 -3.00
C SER A 136 0.78 -16.44 -3.31
N PRO A 137 0.91 -15.33 -2.58
CA PRO A 137 2.07 -14.47 -2.69
C PRO A 137 3.32 -15.18 -2.15
N ASP A 138 4.47 -14.78 -2.68
CA ASP A 138 5.77 -15.18 -2.16
C ASP A 138 5.97 -14.71 -0.71
N GLY A 139 6.16 -15.65 0.19
CA GLY A 139 6.64 -15.54 1.56
C GLY A 139 6.63 -14.15 2.21
N GLU A 140 7.73 -13.45 2.16
CA GLU A 140 7.87 -12.15 2.85
C GLU A 140 6.95 -11.03 2.35
N ASN A 141 6.60 -11.03 1.07
CA ASN A 141 5.81 -9.92 0.51
C ASN A 141 4.33 -10.03 0.87
N ALA A 142 3.81 -11.24 1.03
CA ALA A 142 2.44 -11.46 1.43
C ALA A 142 2.09 -10.88 2.79
N ASN A 143 3.05 -10.91 3.69
CA ASN A 143 2.84 -10.62 5.11
C ASN A 143 3.08 -9.17 5.46
N ASN A 144 3.69 -8.41 4.54
CA ASN A 144 4.12 -7.03 4.77
C ASN A 144 3.53 -6.03 3.77
N CYS A 145 2.51 -6.42 3.00
CA CYS A 145 1.88 -5.53 2.05
C CYS A 145 0.35 -5.57 2.11
N GLY A 146 -0.27 -4.45 1.83
CA GLY A 146 -1.72 -4.36 1.65
C GLY A 146 -2.14 -4.83 0.26
N ILE A 147 -1.29 -4.61 -0.76
CA ILE A 147 -1.52 -5.04 -2.14
C ILE A 147 -0.23 -5.65 -2.69
N TRP A 148 -0.36 -6.75 -3.43
CA TRP A 148 0.73 -7.39 -4.17
C TRP A 148 0.45 -7.35 -5.68
N GLN A 149 1.30 -6.64 -6.44
CA GLN A 149 1.32 -6.73 -7.89
C GLN A 149 2.15 -7.96 -8.28
N PHE A 150 1.48 -8.98 -8.80
CA PHE A 150 2.13 -10.28 -9.07
C PHE A 150 2.51 -10.50 -10.53
N THR A 151 2.07 -9.65 -11.43
CA THR A 151 2.45 -9.66 -12.85
C THR A 151 2.18 -8.30 -13.50
N SER A 152 2.96 -7.98 -14.52
CA SER A 152 2.73 -6.90 -15.47
C SER A 152 2.28 -7.40 -16.86
N GLU A 153 2.09 -8.71 -17.01
CA GLU A 153 1.72 -9.35 -18.28
C GLU A 153 0.38 -10.10 -18.18
N GLY A 154 -0.47 -9.70 -17.23
CA GLY A 154 -1.79 -10.27 -17.05
C GLY A 154 -2.66 -10.12 -18.29
N LYS A 155 -3.59 -11.05 -18.48
CA LYS A 155 -4.52 -11.07 -19.61
C LYS A 155 -5.96 -11.04 -19.12
N LEU A 156 -6.77 -10.28 -19.80
CA LEU A 156 -8.21 -10.17 -19.55
C LEU A 156 -8.96 -10.39 -20.85
N ASN A 157 -10.03 -11.17 -20.79
CA ASN A 157 -10.88 -11.39 -21.95
C ASN A 157 -11.45 -10.06 -22.47
N GLY A 158 -11.32 -9.84 -23.78
CA GLY A 158 -11.74 -8.59 -24.43
C GLY A 158 -10.68 -7.47 -24.41
N TYR A 159 -9.49 -7.70 -23.86
CA TYR A 159 -8.38 -6.76 -23.90
C TYR A 159 -7.11 -7.43 -24.45
N SER A 160 -6.54 -6.85 -25.52
CA SER A 160 -5.39 -7.43 -26.22
C SER A 160 -4.02 -7.07 -25.61
N GLY A 161 -3.98 -6.07 -24.73
CA GLY A 161 -2.75 -5.62 -24.06
C GLY A 161 -2.32 -6.50 -22.90
N ASN A 162 -1.26 -6.08 -22.24
CA ASN A 162 -0.85 -6.57 -20.93
C ASN A 162 -1.50 -5.71 -19.85
N LEU A 163 -1.76 -6.30 -18.70
CA LEU A 163 -2.32 -5.63 -17.53
C LEU A 163 -1.50 -5.99 -16.30
N ASP A 164 -1.27 -5.00 -15.45
CA ASP A 164 -0.82 -5.23 -14.10
C ASP A 164 -1.96 -5.87 -13.30
N MET A 165 -1.67 -7.03 -12.71
CA MET A 165 -2.66 -7.73 -11.89
C MET A 165 -2.18 -7.79 -10.44
N ASN A 166 -3.15 -7.67 -9.54
CA ASN A 166 -2.87 -7.47 -8.13
C ASN A 166 -3.77 -8.31 -7.24
N TYR A 167 -3.25 -8.71 -6.07
CA TYR A 167 -4.04 -9.17 -4.94
C TYR A 167 -4.07 -8.10 -3.87
N ALA A 168 -5.28 -7.72 -3.43
CA ALA A 168 -5.47 -6.89 -2.26
C ALA A 168 -5.76 -7.78 -1.04
N TYR A 169 -4.95 -7.66 0.00
CA TYR A 169 -5.10 -8.39 1.26
C TYR A 169 -5.98 -7.65 2.28
N LYS A 170 -6.32 -6.40 1.97
CA LYS A 170 -7.19 -5.54 2.76
C LYS A 170 -8.34 -5.05 1.92
N ASP A 171 -9.48 -4.82 2.55
CA ASP A 171 -10.60 -4.14 1.89
C ASP A 171 -10.42 -2.62 2.01
N PHE A 172 -9.81 -2.04 0.99
CA PHE A 172 -9.63 -0.58 0.93
C PHE A 172 -10.95 0.17 0.69
N VAL A 173 -12.00 -0.50 0.26
CA VAL A 173 -13.32 0.11 0.01
C VAL A 173 -14.04 0.42 1.30
N LEU A 174 -13.97 -0.46 2.30
CA LEU A 174 -14.57 -0.25 3.61
C LEU A 174 -13.85 0.83 4.43
N ASN A 175 -12.60 1.14 4.10
CA ASN A 175 -11.82 2.16 4.80
C ASN A 175 -12.19 3.61 4.41
N LYS A 176 -13.19 3.82 3.55
CA LYS A 176 -13.67 5.15 3.12
C LYS A 176 -14.19 6.05 4.24
N ASN A 177 -14.50 5.49 5.39
CA ASN A 177 -15.12 6.24 6.51
C ASN A 177 -14.08 6.74 7.53
N GLY A 178 -13.01 7.37 7.08
CA GLY A 178 -12.13 8.15 7.94
C GLY A 178 -11.07 7.33 8.71
N ASN A 179 -10.65 6.17 8.21
CA ASN A 179 -9.50 5.50 8.75
C ASN A 179 -8.22 6.14 8.18
N THR A 180 -7.72 7.13 8.89
CA THR A 180 -6.33 7.57 8.72
C THR A 180 -5.40 6.39 9.01
N ASN A 181 -4.31 6.27 8.26
CA ASN A 181 -3.21 5.38 8.66
C ASN A 181 -2.86 5.70 10.12
N PRO A 182 -2.59 4.70 10.95
CA PRO A 182 -2.30 4.96 12.35
C PRO A 182 -1.12 5.94 12.45
N THR A 183 -1.38 7.09 13.04
CA THR A 183 -0.32 8.05 13.41
C THR A 183 0.72 7.31 14.23
N PRO A 184 2.03 7.47 14.00
CA PRO A 184 3.03 6.89 14.88
C PRO A 184 2.76 7.38 16.29
N VAL A 185 2.38 6.49 17.19
CA VAL A 185 2.34 6.81 18.61
C VAL A 185 3.78 7.12 19.01
N PRO A 186 4.06 8.27 19.68
CA PRO A 186 5.36 8.52 20.25
C PRO A 186 5.75 7.32 21.11
N THR A 187 6.95 6.82 20.93
CA THR A 187 7.49 5.70 21.72
C THR A 187 7.64 6.18 23.17
N GLU A 188 6.64 5.95 23.99
CA GLU A 188 6.86 5.94 25.45
C GLU A 188 7.63 4.67 25.78
N GLY A 189 8.70 4.84 26.55
CA GLY A 189 9.63 3.78 26.93
C GLY A 189 8.97 2.65 27.69
N PRO A 190 9.67 1.52 27.89
CA PRO A 190 9.10 0.30 28.42
C PRO A 190 8.60 0.50 29.84
N SER A 191 7.32 0.38 30.04
CA SER A 191 6.72 0.13 31.33
C SER A 191 6.66 -1.37 31.56
N ASP A 192 7.52 -1.83 32.42
CA ASP A 192 7.58 -3.19 32.90
C ASP A 192 6.30 -3.51 33.70
N ASN A 193 5.51 -4.45 33.23
CA ASN A 193 4.58 -5.19 34.08
C ASN A 193 4.29 -6.56 33.46
N SER A 194 4.94 -7.53 34.04
CA SER A 194 4.63 -8.95 33.86
C SER A 194 3.29 -9.28 34.53
N ASP A 195 2.28 -9.49 33.74
CA ASP A 195 1.12 -10.28 34.18
C ASP A 195 0.60 -11.13 33.01
N THR A 196 0.61 -12.44 33.20
CA THR A 196 0.20 -13.45 32.25
C THR A 196 -1.32 -13.50 32.18
N THR A 197 -1.93 -12.50 31.61
CA THR A 197 -3.36 -12.53 31.22
C THR A 197 -3.46 -12.88 29.74
N THR A 198 -4.11 -13.99 29.43
CA THR A 198 -4.49 -14.37 28.08
C THR A 198 -5.41 -13.27 27.51
N SER A 199 -4.85 -12.35 26.74
CA SER A 199 -5.62 -11.27 26.14
C SER A 199 -6.13 -11.73 24.78
N ILE A 200 -7.44 -11.84 24.65
CA ILE A 200 -8.11 -12.12 23.39
C ILE A 200 -8.17 -10.82 22.57
N TYR A 201 -7.53 -10.82 21.40
CA TYR A 201 -7.64 -9.72 20.46
C TYR A 201 -8.79 -9.99 19.48
N ARG A 202 -9.70 -9.04 19.32
CA ARG A 202 -10.76 -9.13 18.33
C ARG A 202 -10.37 -8.36 17.07
N VAL A 203 -10.26 -9.07 15.94
CA VAL A 203 -9.88 -8.50 14.63
C VAL A 203 -10.85 -7.39 14.23
N LYS A 204 -10.28 -6.23 13.91
CA LYS A 204 -11.02 -5.06 13.44
C LYS A 204 -10.85 -4.91 11.93
N SER A 205 -11.71 -4.10 11.31
CA SER A 205 -11.56 -3.74 9.90
C SER A 205 -10.19 -3.10 9.66
N GLY A 206 -9.47 -3.54 8.64
CA GLY A 206 -8.13 -3.09 8.31
C GLY A 206 -6.99 -3.80 9.05
N ASP A 207 -7.28 -4.73 9.96
CA ASP A 207 -6.23 -5.50 10.61
C ASP A 207 -5.62 -6.57 9.69
N CYS A 208 -4.31 -6.76 9.87
CA CYS A 208 -3.61 -7.95 9.41
C CYS A 208 -2.76 -8.51 10.55
N LEU A 209 -2.40 -9.79 10.47
CA LEU A 209 -1.66 -10.46 11.55
C LEU A 209 -0.36 -9.74 11.91
N SER A 210 0.36 -9.19 10.92
CA SER A 210 1.60 -8.47 11.17
C SER A 210 1.38 -7.15 11.90
N ALA A 211 0.33 -6.40 11.56
CA ALA A 211 -0.03 -5.18 12.26
C ALA A 211 -0.50 -5.45 13.69
N ILE A 212 -1.28 -6.53 13.88
CA ILE A 212 -1.70 -6.98 15.22
C ILE A 212 -0.47 -7.41 16.03
N GLY A 213 0.42 -8.21 15.44
CA GLY A 213 1.65 -8.66 16.11
C GLY A 213 2.54 -7.49 16.54
N SER A 214 2.76 -6.52 15.65
CA SER A 214 3.52 -5.30 15.97
C SER A 214 2.87 -4.49 17.10
N ARG A 215 1.54 -4.37 17.11
CA ARG A 215 0.79 -3.63 18.16
C ARG A 215 0.84 -4.32 19.50
N LEU A 216 0.84 -5.66 19.51
CA LEU A 216 0.86 -6.46 20.72
C LEU A 216 2.28 -6.83 21.19
N GLY A 217 3.32 -6.42 20.44
CA GLY A 217 4.71 -6.77 20.74
C GLY A 217 5.04 -8.25 20.58
N VAL A 218 4.26 -9.00 19.79
CA VAL A 218 4.44 -10.44 19.54
C VAL A 218 4.67 -10.73 18.06
N ASN A 219 5.37 -11.83 17.79
CA ASN A 219 5.55 -12.25 16.40
C ASN A 219 4.20 -12.70 15.83
N TRP A 220 3.79 -12.13 14.70
CA TRP A 220 2.53 -12.47 14.03
C TRP A 220 2.42 -13.96 13.66
N LYS A 221 3.55 -14.64 13.41
CA LYS A 221 3.56 -16.09 13.16
C LYS A 221 3.13 -16.89 14.37
N ASP A 222 3.45 -16.39 15.56
CA ASP A 222 3.03 -17.00 16.81
C ASP A 222 1.52 -16.83 17.01
N ILE A 223 0.98 -15.66 16.66
CA ILE A 223 -0.47 -15.43 16.64
C ILE A 223 -1.14 -16.40 15.66
N ALA A 224 -0.61 -16.50 14.43
CA ALA A 224 -1.15 -17.42 13.43
C ALA A 224 -1.13 -18.87 13.90
N SER A 225 0.00 -19.31 14.46
CA SER A 225 0.18 -20.66 14.97
C SER A 225 -0.78 -20.98 16.12
N ALA A 226 -0.87 -20.08 17.11
CA ALA A 226 -1.74 -20.23 18.27
C ALA A 226 -3.23 -20.34 17.89
N ASN A 227 -3.62 -19.69 16.77
CA ASN A 227 -4.99 -19.69 16.27
C ASN A 227 -5.23 -20.67 15.11
N GLY A 228 -4.27 -21.52 14.78
CA GLY A 228 -4.41 -22.50 13.68
C GLY A 228 -4.55 -21.89 12.29
N ILE A 229 -4.14 -20.62 12.12
CA ILE A 229 -4.25 -19.89 10.86
C ILE A 229 -3.06 -20.27 9.97
N LYS A 230 -3.38 -20.94 8.87
CA LYS A 230 -2.39 -21.40 7.89
C LYS A 230 -2.32 -20.45 6.69
N SER A 231 -1.24 -20.57 5.89
CA SER A 231 -1.14 -19.84 4.61
C SER A 231 -2.43 -20.03 3.80
N PRO A 232 -2.99 -18.94 3.24
CA PRO A 232 -2.45 -17.58 3.07
C PRO A 232 -2.68 -16.62 4.26
N TYR A 233 -2.84 -17.10 5.49
CA TYR A 233 -2.91 -16.32 6.73
C TYR A 233 -4.06 -15.29 6.77
N ILE A 234 -5.20 -15.65 6.23
CA ILE A 234 -6.40 -14.79 6.19
C ILE A 234 -7.03 -14.74 7.58
N ILE A 235 -7.39 -13.51 8.00
CA ILE A 235 -8.18 -13.23 9.18
C ILE A 235 -9.43 -12.43 8.80
N TYR A 236 -10.48 -12.56 9.59
CA TYR A 236 -11.77 -11.93 9.31
C TYR A 236 -12.14 -10.95 10.41
N VAL A 237 -12.80 -9.84 10.03
CA VAL A 237 -13.31 -8.86 11.00
C VAL A 237 -14.24 -9.56 12.00
N GLY A 238 -13.99 -9.31 13.30
CA GLY A 238 -14.70 -9.96 14.40
C GLY A 238 -14.11 -11.29 14.85
N GLN A 239 -13.10 -11.83 14.15
CA GLN A 239 -12.40 -13.04 14.58
C GLN A 239 -11.65 -12.75 15.88
N SER A 240 -11.67 -13.70 16.81
CA SER A 240 -10.85 -13.67 18.05
C SER A 240 -9.51 -14.36 17.77
N LEU A 241 -8.44 -13.71 18.20
CA LEU A 241 -7.06 -14.20 18.11
C LEU A 241 -6.47 -14.33 19.50
#